data_1dd57d29d0ddbd1a179090c663d9f499
#
_entry.id   1dd57d29d0ddbd1a179090c663d9f499
#
_cell.length_a   1.000
_cell.length_b   1.000
_cell.length_c   1.000
_cell.angle_alpha   90.00
_cell.angle_beta   90.00
_cell.angle_gamma   90.00
#
_symmetry.space_group_name_H-M   'P 1'
#
loop_
_entity.id
_entity.type
_entity.pdbx_description
1 polymer ?
#
loop_
_entity_poly.entity_id
_entity_poly.type
_entity_poly.pdbx_seq_one_letter_code
_entity_poly.pdbx_strand_id
1 'polypeptide(L)'
;IDVADYGIPQHRKRLITIMTKNKKGIEYFNKNNTFLPPYTHSENDTLYTKHWTTLREAIGKLPTLRAEKGLNINKEFNPLHKVPILDSKKLFWIDNTPEGASAFNNQCINPNCLYQGNKLHGAKQNKQGINQSHTDTPLYCEKCGSLLPRPWVEDKNGNKRLMKGFVSAYKRMNWDSPASTLTQNFQFACSDNKIHPTQSRVLSLYEGLIIQSISDYNYSFIINDKQVSDCLIRDTIGESVPPKIIDIICKNILEICK
;
A
#
# COMPACT_ATOMS: atom_id res chain seq x y z
N ILE A 1 -15.99 -9.29 -0.18
CA ILE A 1 -14.81 -10.02 0.30
C ILE A 1 -13.65 -9.06 0.55
N ASP A 2 -12.80 -9.36 1.52
CA ASP A 2 -11.44 -8.82 1.59
C ASP A 2 -10.48 -9.92 1.11
N VAL A 3 -9.58 -9.59 0.19
CA VAL A 3 -8.68 -10.60 -0.38
C VAL A 3 -7.64 -11.11 0.63
N ALA A 4 -7.37 -10.34 1.69
CA ALA A 4 -6.50 -10.77 2.79
C ALA A 4 -7.02 -12.05 3.48
N ASP A 5 -8.34 -12.22 3.56
CA ASP A 5 -8.99 -13.39 4.15
C ASP A 5 -8.75 -14.69 3.37
N TYR A 6 -8.14 -14.58 2.18
CA TYR A 6 -7.77 -15.70 1.30
C TYR A 6 -6.25 -15.80 1.08
N GLY A 7 -5.45 -15.20 1.98
CA GLY A 7 -3.99 -15.31 1.96
C GLY A 7 -3.31 -14.49 0.86
N ILE A 8 -3.93 -13.41 0.43
CA ILE A 8 -3.32 -12.41 -0.44
C ILE A 8 -2.77 -11.29 0.45
N PRO A 9 -1.51 -10.85 0.32
CA PRO A 9 -0.86 -9.94 1.25
C PRO A 9 -1.33 -8.49 1.09
N GLN A 10 -2.65 -8.28 0.99
CA GLN A 10 -3.24 -6.97 0.75
C GLN A 10 -4.68 -6.91 1.30
N HIS A 11 -5.00 -5.86 2.04
CA HIS A 11 -6.38 -5.48 2.30
C HIS A 11 -6.98 -4.85 1.05
N ARG A 12 -7.85 -5.59 0.37
CA ARG A 12 -8.54 -5.11 -0.84
C ARG A 12 -9.96 -5.64 -0.87
N LYS A 13 -10.89 -4.82 -0.45
CA LYS A 13 -12.31 -5.16 -0.45
C LYS A 13 -12.89 -5.07 -1.85
N ARG A 14 -13.61 -6.10 -2.28
CA ARG A 14 -14.29 -6.16 -3.59
C ARG A 14 -15.68 -6.77 -3.46
N LEU A 15 -16.61 -6.23 -4.24
CA LEU A 15 -17.89 -6.86 -4.48
C LEU A 15 -17.72 -7.88 -5.61
N ILE A 16 -18.12 -9.11 -5.38
CA ILE A 16 -18.14 -10.17 -6.39
C ILE A 16 -19.58 -10.56 -6.63
N THR A 17 -20.02 -10.49 -7.89
CA THR A 17 -21.35 -10.93 -8.30
C THR A 17 -21.23 -12.23 -9.07
N ILE A 18 -21.91 -13.27 -8.62
CA ILE A 18 -21.94 -14.59 -9.25
C ILE A 18 -23.35 -14.86 -9.75
N MET A 19 -23.48 -15.21 -11.02
CA MET A 19 -24.76 -15.58 -11.64
C MET A 19 -24.63 -16.99 -12.22
N THR A 20 -25.63 -17.82 -12.02
CA THR A 20 -25.65 -19.19 -12.54
C THR A 20 -27.04 -19.61 -13.00
N LYS A 21 -27.07 -20.46 -14.05
CA LYS A 21 -28.26 -21.22 -14.50
C LYS A 21 -28.10 -22.73 -14.22
N ASN A 22 -26.94 -23.13 -13.65
CA ASN A 22 -26.69 -24.53 -13.30
C ASN A 22 -27.58 -24.96 -12.13
N LYS A 23 -28.32 -26.07 -12.29
CA LYS A 23 -29.26 -26.56 -11.27
C LYS A 23 -28.56 -26.88 -9.95
N LYS A 24 -27.43 -27.59 -9.98
CA LYS A 24 -26.62 -27.89 -8.76
C LYS A 24 -26.13 -26.63 -8.07
N GLY A 25 -25.69 -25.63 -8.87
CA GLY A 25 -25.29 -24.31 -8.34
C GLY A 25 -26.45 -23.59 -7.64
N ILE A 26 -27.66 -23.62 -8.21
CA ILE A 26 -28.86 -23.02 -7.59
C ILE A 26 -29.19 -23.77 -6.28
N GLU A 27 -29.20 -25.09 -6.29
CA GLU A 27 -29.43 -25.91 -5.10
C GLU A 27 -28.40 -25.65 -4.00
N TYR A 28 -27.12 -25.55 -4.37
CA TYR A 28 -26.04 -25.22 -3.45
C TYR A 28 -26.25 -23.82 -2.81
N PHE A 29 -26.58 -22.82 -3.62
CA PHE A 29 -26.82 -21.47 -3.13
C PHE A 29 -28.02 -21.42 -2.17
N ASN A 30 -29.11 -22.09 -2.52
CA ASN A 30 -30.30 -22.16 -1.67
C ASN A 30 -30.01 -22.79 -0.29
N LYS A 31 -29.05 -23.74 -0.23
CA LYS A 31 -28.64 -24.39 1.01
C LYS A 31 -27.62 -23.56 1.81
N ASN A 32 -26.67 -22.92 1.15
CA ASN A 32 -25.50 -22.31 1.79
C ASN A 32 -25.51 -20.77 1.79
N ASN A 33 -26.41 -20.15 1.02
CA ASN A 33 -26.54 -18.71 0.82
C ASN A 33 -25.27 -17.99 0.35
N THR A 34 -24.33 -18.72 -0.24
CA THR A 34 -23.07 -18.20 -0.77
C THR A 34 -22.44 -19.16 -1.77
N PHE A 35 -21.64 -18.62 -2.72
CA PHE A 35 -20.72 -19.40 -3.56
C PHE A 35 -19.26 -19.21 -3.14
N LEU A 36 -19.00 -18.40 -2.13
CA LEU A 36 -17.65 -18.13 -1.67
C LEU A 36 -17.17 -19.31 -0.82
N PRO A 37 -15.92 -19.76 -1.00
CA PRO A 37 -15.32 -20.73 -0.11
C PRO A 37 -15.11 -20.11 1.29
N PRO A 38 -14.98 -20.93 2.33
CA PRO A 38 -14.61 -20.45 3.67
C PRO A 38 -13.31 -19.65 3.64
N TYR A 39 -13.19 -18.67 4.53
CA TYR A 39 -11.95 -17.92 4.74
C TYR A 39 -10.83 -18.87 5.20
N THR A 40 -9.64 -18.64 4.66
CA THR A 40 -8.44 -19.41 5.01
C THR A 40 -7.49 -18.64 5.92
N HIS A 41 -7.67 -17.32 6.01
CA HIS A 41 -6.84 -16.41 6.80
C HIS A 41 -7.71 -15.41 7.56
N SER A 42 -7.19 -14.89 8.68
CA SER A 42 -7.83 -13.89 9.53
C SER A 42 -6.78 -13.08 10.30
N GLU A 43 -7.21 -12.02 10.99
CA GLU A 43 -6.31 -11.18 11.79
C GLU A 43 -5.58 -11.98 12.88
N ASN A 44 -6.26 -12.93 13.48
CA ASN A 44 -5.70 -13.80 14.49
C ASN A 44 -5.80 -15.27 14.03
N ASP A 45 -4.79 -16.07 14.34
CA ASP A 45 -4.84 -17.50 14.11
C ASP A 45 -6.01 -18.13 14.85
N THR A 46 -6.70 -19.04 14.18
CA THR A 46 -7.78 -19.84 14.74
C THR A 46 -7.58 -21.32 14.39
N LEU A 47 -8.44 -22.19 14.87
CA LEU A 47 -8.45 -23.61 14.47
C LEU A 47 -8.72 -23.80 12.96
N TYR A 48 -9.32 -22.82 12.29
CA TYR A 48 -9.79 -22.91 10.91
C TYR A 48 -9.06 -21.94 9.96
N THR A 49 -8.39 -20.92 10.48
CA THR A 49 -7.73 -19.88 9.69
C THR A 49 -6.31 -19.64 10.17
N LYS A 50 -5.40 -19.36 9.22
CA LYS A 50 -4.05 -18.85 9.49
C LYS A 50 -4.09 -17.34 9.66
N HIS A 51 -3.04 -16.78 10.24
CA HIS A 51 -2.82 -15.34 10.23
C HIS A 51 -2.78 -14.78 8.79
N TRP A 52 -3.23 -13.54 8.57
CA TRP A 52 -3.10 -12.87 7.29
C TRP A 52 -1.65 -12.86 6.82
N THR A 53 -1.44 -13.09 5.52
CA THR A 53 -0.11 -12.99 4.91
C THR A 53 0.38 -11.55 5.01
N THR A 54 1.51 -11.37 5.67
CA THR A 54 2.09 -10.06 5.96
C THR A 54 2.95 -9.54 4.79
N LEU A 55 3.25 -8.23 4.79
CA LEU A 55 4.23 -7.67 3.87
C LEU A 55 5.62 -8.29 4.05
N ARG A 56 6.00 -8.61 5.30
CA ARG A 56 7.27 -9.26 5.61
C ARG A 56 7.42 -10.60 4.91
N GLU A 57 6.37 -11.42 4.95
CA GLU A 57 6.37 -12.71 4.26
C GLU A 57 6.40 -12.56 2.74
N ALA A 58 5.66 -11.56 2.20
CA ALA A 58 5.52 -11.38 0.76
C ALA A 58 6.77 -10.76 0.11
N ILE A 59 7.34 -9.70 0.69
CA ILE A 59 8.39 -8.89 0.04
C ILE A 59 9.64 -8.67 0.91
N GLY A 60 9.68 -9.17 2.15
CA GLY A 60 10.75 -8.89 3.10
C GLY A 60 12.14 -9.43 2.70
N LYS A 61 12.19 -10.37 1.75
CA LYS A 61 13.44 -10.98 1.26
C LYS A 61 13.94 -10.39 -0.06
N LEU A 62 13.23 -9.40 -0.61
CA LEU A 62 13.63 -8.78 -1.87
C LEU A 62 14.85 -7.87 -1.70
N PRO A 63 15.67 -7.69 -2.74
CA PRO A 63 16.81 -6.78 -2.70
C PRO A 63 16.40 -5.37 -2.32
N THR A 64 17.27 -4.68 -1.59
CA THR A 64 17.03 -3.30 -1.19
C THR A 64 17.09 -2.34 -2.36
N LEU A 65 16.24 -1.31 -2.34
CA LEU A 65 16.27 -0.19 -3.26
C LEU A 65 16.25 1.13 -2.48
N ARG A 66 16.72 2.20 -3.12
CA ARG A 66 16.58 3.55 -2.62
C ARG A 66 16.02 4.46 -3.73
N ALA A 67 15.16 5.41 -3.39
CA ALA A 67 14.55 6.30 -4.39
C ALA A 67 15.51 7.40 -4.88
N GLU A 68 16.76 7.02 -5.15
CA GLU A 68 17.85 7.87 -5.63
C GLU A 68 18.40 7.35 -6.94
N LYS A 69 18.94 8.24 -7.78
CA LYS A 69 19.52 7.90 -9.08
C LYS A 69 20.63 6.83 -8.93
N GLY A 70 20.49 5.76 -9.68
CA GLY A 70 21.44 4.63 -9.67
C GLY A 70 21.18 3.58 -8.59
N LEU A 71 20.34 3.87 -7.57
CA LEU A 71 19.94 2.94 -6.51
C LEU A 71 18.47 2.55 -6.57
N ASN A 72 17.75 3.11 -7.55
CA ASN A 72 16.30 2.99 -7.67
C ASN A 72 15.83 1.80 -8.54
N ILE A 73 16.75 0.97 -9.01
CA ILE A 73 16.44 -0.20 -9.85
C ILE A 73 17.48 -1.31 -9.61
N ASN A 74 17.01 -2.55 -9.55
CA ASN A 74 17.85 -3.75 -9.56
C ASN A 74 17.49 -4.64 -10.74
N LYS A 75 18.10 -4.37 -11.91
CA LYS A 75 17.82 -5.08 -13.17
C LYS A 75 18.30 -6.53 -13.16
N GLU A 76 19.38 -6.84 -12.45
CA GLU A 76 19.94 -8.18 -12.36
C GLU A 76 18.99 -9.14 -11.65
N PHE A 77 18.30 -8.63 -10.62
CA PHE A 77 17.27 -9.39 -9.93
C PHE A 77 15.97 -9.46 -10.73
N ASN A 78 15.41 -8.32 -11.10
CA ASN A 78 14.18 -8.22 -11.90
C ASN A 78 14.05 -6.81 -12.51
N PRO A 79 13.83 -6.65 -13.82
CA PRO A 79 13.73 -5.32 -14.45
C PRO A 79 12.54 -4.47 -13.96
N LEU A 80 11.56 -5.09 -13.32
CA LEU A 80 10.42 -4.39 -12.70
C LEU A 80 10.66 -4.08 -11.21
N HIS A 81 11.80 -4.56 -10.63
CA HIS A 81 12.18 -4.16 -9.28
C HIS A 81 12.82 -2.77 -9.31
N LYS A 82 11.97 -1.76 -9.49
CA LYS A 82 12.34 -0.36 -9.66
C LYS A 82 11.29 0.58 -9.06
N VAL A 83 11.76 1.73 -8.60
CA VAL A 83 10.95 2.78 -7.97
C VAL A 83 11.24 4.14 -8.62
N PRO A 84 10.30 5.08 -8.58
CA PRO A 84 10.57 6.46 -8.98
C PRO A 84 11.60 7.11 -8.05
N ILE A 85 12.38 8.02 -8.61
CA ILE A 85 13.31 8.85 -7.84
C ILE A 85 12.51 9.91 -7.07
N LEU A 86 12.86 10.12 -5.82
CA LEU A 86 12.30 11.16 -4.96
C LEU A 86 13.30 12.32 -4.83
N ASP A 87 12.77 13.53 -4.71
CA ASP A 87 13.57 14.71 -4.40
C ASP A 87 14.09 14.68 -2.95
N SER A 88 15.11 15.47 -2.66
CA SER A 88 15.75 15.53 -1.35
C SER A 88 14.81 15.92 -0.21
N LYS A 89 13.80 16.73 -0.47
CA LYS A 89 12.78 17.10 0.54
C LYS A 89 11.97 15.88 0.95
N LYS A 90 11.46 15.11 -0.03
CA LYS A 90 10.67 13.90 0.24
C LYS A 90 11.51 12.83 0.93
N LEU A 91 12.75 12.64 0.50
CA LEU A 91 13.68 11.74 1.17
C LEU A 91 13.90 12.16 2.64
N PHE A 92 14.15 13.45 2.89
CA PHE A 92 14.31 13.97 4.25
C PHE A 92 13.09 13.68 5.15
N TRP A 93 11.86 13.83 4.63
CA TRP A 93 10.66 13.51 5.42
C TRP A 93 10.56 12.01 5.69
N ILE A 94 10.75 11.20 4.66
CA ILE A 94 10.59 9.74 4.74
C ILE A 94 11.70 9.11 5.58
N ASP A 95 12.95 9.54 5.45
CA ASP A 95 14.09 9.04 6.23
C ASP A 95 13.87 9.19 7.75
N ASN A 96 13.10 10.20 8.15
CA ASN A 96 12.76 10.49 9.55
C ASN A 96 11.38 9.95 9.96
N THR A 97 10.75 9.11 9.14
CA THR A 97 9.43 8.55 9.45
C THR A 97 9.58 7.11 9.93
N PRO A 98 9.14 6.79 11.16
CA PRO A 98 9.13 5.42 11.65
C PRO A 98 8.16 4.51 10.87
N GLU A 99 8.38 3.20 10.97
CA GLU A 99 7.43 2.19 10.47
C GLU A 99 6.01 2.44 10.99
N GLY A 100 5.02 2.30 10.12
CA GLY A 100 3.61 2.52 10.44
C GLY A 100 3.20 3.98 10.67
N ALA A 101 4.16 4.91 10.77
CA ALA A 101 3.89 6.33 11.00
C ALA A 101 3.76 7.13 9.69
N SER A 102 3.16 8.30 9.79
CA SER A 102 3.12 9.29 8.71
C SER A 102 4.19 10.35 8.91
N ALA A 103 4.80 10.82 7.82
CA ALA A 103 5.75 11.93 7.87
C ALA A 103 5.15 13.21 8.48
N PHE A 104 3.84 13.40 8.42
CA PHE A 104 3.16 14.51 9.10
C PHE A 104 3.28 14.45 10.63
N ASN A 105 3.60 13.28 11.19
CA ASN A 105 3.73 13.06 12.62
C ASN A 105 5.19 13.04 13.11
N ASN A 106 6.16 13.24 12.20
CA ASN A 106 7.56 13.27 12.56
C ASN A 106 7.85 14.29 13.67
N GLN A 107 8.74 13.91 14.57
CA GLN A 107 9.10 14.68 15.74
C GLN A 107 10.43 15.43 15.55
N CYS A 108 10.89 16.15 16.57
CA CYS A 108 12.11 16.92 16.49
C CYS A 108 13.35 16.02 16.39
N ILE A 109 14.18 16.31 15.39
CA ILE A 109 15.45 15.60 15.14
C ILE A 109 16.68 16.43 15.50
N ASN A 110 16.49 17.65 16.05
CA ASN A 110 17.60 18.45 16.52
C ASN A 110 18.27 17.72 17.69
N PRO A 111 19.59 17.38 17.59
CA PRO A 111 20.28 16.58 18.59
C PRO A 111 20.30 17.22 19.98
N ASN A 112 20.18 18.54 20.07
CA ASN A 112 20.14 19.28 21.34
C ASN A 112 18.71 19.40 21.92
N CYS A 113 17.69 18.83 21.26
CA CYS A 113 16.30 18.96 21.69
C CYS A 113 15.57 17.62 21.78
N LEU A 114 15.49 16.88 20.68
CA LEU A 114 14.84 15.57 20.52
C LEU A 114 13.42 15.50 21.13
N TYR A 115 12.69 16.63 21.12
CA TYR A 115 11.35 16.71 21.72
C TYR A 115 10.35 15.87 20.93
N GLN A 116 9.64 14.98 21.62
CA GLN A 116 8.67 14.03 21.05
C GLN A 116 7.20 14.41 21.32
N GLY A 117 6.95 15.56 21.92
CA GLY A 117 5.62 16.03 22.29
C GLY A 117 4.99 17.02 21.30
N ASN A 118 5.58 17.23 20.11
CA ASN A 118 4.97 18.09 19.09
C ASN A 118 3.62 17.55 18.65
N LYS A 119 2.62 18.43 18.52
CA LYS A 119 1.26 18.07 18.13
C LYS A 119 1.24 17.22 16.87
N LEU A 120 0.46 16.13 16.92
CA LEU A 120 0.31 15.21 15.81
C LEU A 120 -0.73 15.72 14.78
N HIS A 121 -0.56 15.29 13.54
CA HIS A 121 -1.49 15.57 12.46
C HIS A 121 -2.68 14.60 12.56
N GLY A 122 -3.84 15.08 12.95
CA GLY A 122 -5.06 14.27 13.09
C GLY A 122 -5.97 14.35 11.87
N ALA A 123 -6.76 13.31 11.64
CA ALA A 123 -7.88 13.37 10.72
C ALA A 123 -9.04 14.14 11.37
N LYS A 124 -9.48 15.25 10.74
CA LYS A 124 -10.68 15.97 11.10
C LYS A 124 -11.77 15.61 10.10
N GLN A 125 -12.93 15.17 10.57
CA GLN A 125 -14.05 14.88 9.69
C GLN A 125 -15.01 16.08 9.63
N ASN A 126 -15.57 16.32 8.46
CA ASN A 126 -16.68 17.26 8.31
C ASN A 126 -18.01 16.61 8.76
N LYS A 127 -19.11 17.38 8.68
CA LYS A 127 -20.44 16.88 9.07
C LYS A 127 -20.94 15.68 8.25
N GLN A 128 -20.36 15.45 7.06
CA GLN A 128 -20.66 14.30 6.18
C GLN A 128 -19.71 13.11 6.41
N GLY A 129 -18.84 13.15 7.44
CA GLY A 129 -17.87 12.08 7.71
C GLY A 129 -16.65 12.07 6.77
N ILE A 130 -16.47 13.10 5.93
CA ILE A 130 -15.33 13.20 5.03
C ILE A 130 -14.12 13.74 5.78
N ASN A 131 -13.00 13.03 5.69
CA ASN A 131 -11.74 13.44 6.30
C ASN A 131 -11.23 14.74 5.69
N GLN A 132 -10.80 15.67 6.54
CA GLN A 132 -10.20 16.94 6.16
C GLN A 132 -8.80 17.07 6.73
N SER A 133 -7.93 17.80 6.02
CA SER A 133 -6.59 18.11 6.52
C SER A 133 -6.65 19.05 7.73
N HIS A 134 -5.78 18.79 8.71
CA HIS A 134 -5.59 19.71 9.85
C HIS A 134 -4.78 20.95 9.45
N THR A 135 -5.16 22.11 9.96
CA THR A 135 -4.47 23.38 9.70
C THR A 135 -3.56 23.83 10.84
N ASP A 136 -3.69 23.21 12.02
CA ASP A 136 -3.03 23.60 13.26
C ASP A 136 -1.85 22.67 13.66
N THR A 137 -1.41 21.79 12.75
CA THR A 137 -0.25 20.93 12.96
C THR A 137 1.04 21.76 12.80
N PRO A 138 1.94 21.80 13.80
CA PRO A 138 3.14 22.60 13.74
C PRO A 138 4.13 22.06 12.69
N LEU A 139 4.77 22.99 11.96
CA LEU A 139 5.90 22.67 11.09
C LEU A 139 7.24 22.86 11.80
N TYR A 140 7.26 23.63 12.86
CA TYR A 140 8.44 23.88 13.67
C TYR A 140 8.25 23.28 15.06
N CYS A 141 9.35 22.83 15.67
CA CYS A 141 9.34 22.24 16.99
C CYS A 141 8.83 23.24 18.04
N GLU A 142 7.81 22.85 18.79
CA GLU A 142 7.19 23.69 19.84
C GLU A 142 8.15 24.01 20.99
N LYS A 143 9.23 23.22 21.17
CA LYS A 143 10.22 23.43 22.23
C LYS A 143 11.44 24.25 21.79
N CYS A 144 12.00 24.00 20.60
CA CYS A 144 13.26 24.61 20.17
C CYS A 144 13.16 25.42 18.87
N GLY A 145 12.00 25.49 18.22
CA GLY A 145 11.79 26.23 16.98
C GLY A 145 12.45 25.62 15.72
N SER A 146 13.15 24.47 15.83
CA SER A 146 13.77 23.83 14.65
C SER A 146 12.71 23.29 13.69
N LEU A 147 12.99 23.33 12.38
CA LEU A 147 12.14 22.76 11.35
C LEU A 147 11.97 21.25 11.61
N LEU A 148 10.72 20.80 11.71
CA LEU A 148 10.40 19.37 11.80
C LEU A 148 10.51 18.69 10.43
N PRO A 149 10.91 17.41 10.35
CA PRO A 149 10.96 16.67 9.10
C PRO A 149 9.56 16.23 8.64
N ARG A 150 8.66 17.22 8.51
CA ARG A 150 7.26 17.06 8.08
C ARG A 150 7.07 17.60 6.66
N PRO A 151 6.11 17.11 5.89
CA PRO A 151 5.85 17.60 4.53
C PRO A 151 5.54 19.11 4.52
N TRP A 152 6.33 19.90 3.78
CA TRP A 152 6.11 21.33 3.60
C TRP A 152 6.11 21.74 2.14
N VAL A 153 5.51 22.88 1.88
CA VAL A 153 5.64 23.63 0.62
C VAL A 153 6.26 25.00 0.91
N GLU A 154 6.98 25.52 -0.07
CA GLU A 154 7.58 26.84 -0.01
C GLU A 154 6.78 27.82 -0.89
N ASP A 155 6.59 29.03 -0.42
CA ASP A 155 6.07 30.13 -1.22
C ASP A 155 7.19 30.77 -2.08
N LYS A 156 6.82 31.77 -2.88
CA LYS A 156 7.78 32.50 -3.75
C LYS A 156 8.89 33.22 -2.98
N ASN A 157 8.68 33.49 -1.68
CA ASN A 157 9.61 34.17 -0.80
C ASN A 157 10.46 33.20 0.04
N GLY A 158 10.32 31.88 -0.20
CA GLY A 158 11.03 30.85 0.56
C GLY A 158 10.41 30.52 1.93
N ASN A 159 9.26 31.10 2.28
CA ASN A 159 8.59 30.76 3.52
C ASN A 159 8.00 29.36 3.45
N LYS A 160 8.28 28.55 4.48
CA LYS A 160 7.78 27.17 4.57
C LYS A 160 6.47 27.13 5.34
N ARG A 161 5.49 26.42 4.81
CA ARG A 161 4.27 26.06 5.51
C ARG A 161 4.00 24.57 5.39
N LEU A 162 3.32 23.98 6.37
CA LEU A 162 2.91 22.58 6.30
C LEU A 162 2.09 22.35 5.02
N MET A 163 2.39 21.25 4.33
CA MET A 163 1.61 20.82 3.17
C MET A 163 0.18 20.45 3.63
N LYS A 164 -0.83 20.85 2.87
CA LYS A 164 -2.18 20.36 3.07
C LYS A 164 -2.23 18.89 2.62
N GLY A 165 -2.64 18.01 3.52
CA GLY A 165 -2.69 16.57 3.20
C GLY A 165 -3.38 15.77 4.31
N PHE A 166 -3.68 14.53 4.00
CA PHE A 166 -4.20 13.57 4.96
C PHE A 166 -3.05 12.88 5.71
N VAL A 167 -3.32 12.41 6.91
CA VAL A 167 -2.37 11.65 7.72
C VAL A 167 -1.88 10.36 7.05
N SER A 168 -2.64 9.85 6.09
CA SER A 168 -2.27 8.69 5.29
C SER A 168 -1.23 8.98 4.18
N ALA A 169 -1.03 10.26 3.81
CA ALA A 169 0.01 10.64 2.87
C ALA A 169 1.41 10.53 3.51
N TYR A 170 2.41 10.15 2.71
CA TYR A 170 3.78 9.89 3.19
C TYR A 170 3.83 8.95 4.40
N LYS A 171 2.90 8.01 4.50
CA LYS A 171 2.82 7.04 5.58
C LYS A 171 3.53 5.76 5.20
N ARG A 172 4.38 5.24 6.10
CA ARG A 172 4.99 3.92 5.96
C ARG A 172 3.99 2.82 6.29
N MET A 173 4.03 1.75 5.52
CA MET A 173 3.31 0.53 5.85
C MET A 173 3.98 -0.18 7.02
N ASN A 174 3.30 -1.19 7.58
CA ASN A 174 3.84 -2.07 8.60
C ASN A 174 4.29 -3.39 7.97
N TRP A 175 5.40 -3.94 8.45
CA TRP A 175 5.88 -5.25 8.05
C TRP A 175 4.93 -6.39 8.43
N ASP A 176 4.36 -6.30 9.61
CA ASP A 176 3.59 -7.38 10.23
C ASP A 176 2.08 -7.24 9.96
N SER A 177 1.73 -6.63 8.84
CA SER A 177 0.36 -6.50 8.34
C SER A 177 0.32 -6.68 6.82
N PRO A 178 -0.83 -7.04 6.23
CA PRO A 178 -1.04 -6.96 4.80
C PRO A 178 -0.86 -5.52 4.29
N ALA A 179 -0.50 -5.36 3.03
CA ALA A 179 -0.45 -4.05 2.39
C ALA A 179 -1.81 -3.36 2.41
N SER A 180 -1.84 -2.04 2.46
CA SER A 180 -3.05 -1.29 2.09
C SER A 180 -3.38 -1.49 0.60
N THR A 181 -4.64 -1.32 0.21
CA THR A 181 -5.09 -1.46 -1.19
C THR A 181 -4.15 -0.74 -2.17
N LEU A 182 -3.54 -1.48 -3.10
CA LEU A 182 -2.80 -0.87 -4.19
C LEU A 182 -3.78 -0.24 -5.18
N THR A 183 -3.55 1.04 -5.49
CA THR A 183 -4.28 1.80 -6.50
C THR A 183 -3.32 2.19 -7.63
N GLN A 184 -3.80 2.76 -8.73
CA GLN A 184 -2.97 3.31 -9.80
C GLN A 184 -1.85 4.24 -9.28
N ASN A 185 -2.06 4.86 -8.13
CA ASN A 185 -1.14 5.82 -7.53
C ASN A 185 -0.16 5.21 -6.49
N PHE A 186 0.00 3.89 -6.44
CA PHE A 186 0.80 3.25 -5.38
C PHE A 186 2.29 3.60 -5.42
N GLN A 187 2.78 4.15 -6.52
CA GLN A 187 4.15 4.66 -6.63
C GLN A 187 4.28 6.17 -6.38
N PHE A 188 3.23 6.85 -5.96
CA PHE A 188 3.31 8.24 -5.51
C PHE A 188 3.41 8.29 -3.98
N ALA A 189 4.48 8.89 -3.46
CA ALA A 189 4.75 8.97 -2.02
C ALA A 189 3.65 9.70 -1.23
N CYS A 190 2.96 10.64 -1.86
CA CYS A 190 1.82 11.35 -1.29
C CYS A 190 0.50 10.56 -1.34
N SER A 191 0.49 9.39 -1.96
CA SER A 191 -0.65 8.49 -1.97
C SER A 191 -0.86 7.83 -0.61
N ASP A 192 -2.06 7.32 -0.39
CA ASP A 192 -2.46 6.71 0.86
C ASP A 192 -1.60 5.50 1.24
N ASN A 193 -0.84 5.62 2.33
CA ASN A 193 -0.07 4.54 2.97
C ASN A 193 0.73 3.68 1.97
N LYS A 194 1.67 4.28 1.21
CA LYS A 194 2.40 3.61 0.12
C LYS A 194 3.92 3.59 0.29
N ILE A 195 4.44 4.16 1.39
CA ILE A 195 5.88 4.09 1.65
C ILE A 195 6.24 2.70 2.17
N HIS A 196 7.33 2.16 1.64
CA HIS A 196 7.90 0.89 2.11
C HIS A 196 8.16 0.94 3.63
N PRO A 197 7.93 -0.14 4.39
CA PRO A 197 8.01 -0.10 5.85
C PRO A 197 9.30 0.50 6.40
N THR A 198 10.47 0.14 5.85
CA THR A 198 11.78 0.57 6.37
C THR A 198 12.67 1.28 5.36
N GLN A 199 12.48 1.07 4.04
CA GLN A 199 13.29 1.72 3.01
C GLN A 199 12.68 3.07 2.59
N SER A 200 13.51 4.05 2.23
CA SER A 200 13.06 5.41 1.88
C SER A 200 12.61 5.49 0.43
N ARG A 201 11.49 4.84 0.15
CA ARG A 201 10.88 4.71 -1.17
C ARG A 201 9.42 4.24 -1.08
N VAL A 202 8.73 4.36 -2.17
CA VAL A 202 7.47 3.64 -2.41
C VAL A 202 7.73 2.18 -2.78
N LEU A 203 6.69 1.40 -2.98
CA LEU A 203 6.81 0.03 -3.51
C LEU A 203 7.33 0.04 -4.96
N SER A 204 8.14 -0.97 -5.31
CA SER A 204 8.53 -1.22 -6.69
C SER A 204 7.36 -1.80 -7.50
N LEU A 205 7.46 -1.79 -8.84
CA LEU A 205 6.47 -2.45 -9.69
C LEU A 205 6.43 -3.96 -9.41
N TYR A 206 7.59 -4.59 -9.19
CA TYR A 206 7.66 -6.01 -8.88
C TYR A 206 7.04 -6.36 -7.54
N GLU A 207 7.26 -5.56 -6.51
CA GLU A 207 6.54 -5.70 -5.22
C GLU A 207 5.02 -5.56 -5.39
N GLY A 208 4.59 -4.63 -6.24
CA GLY A 208 3.19 -4.49 -6.61
C GLY A 208 2.60 -5.76 -7.26
N LEU A 209 3.36 -6.43 -8.14
CA LEU A 209 2.96 -7.70 -8.75
C LEU A 209 2.81 -8.83 -7.72
N ILE A 210 3.74 -8.92 -6.77
CA ILE A 210 3.68 -9.91 -5.69
C ILE A 210 2.46 -9.66 -4.80
N ILE A 211 2.28 -8.43 -4.33
CA ILE A 211 1.17 -8.05 -3.45
C ILE A 211 -0.18 -8.28 -4.13
N GLN A 212 -0.24 -8.11 -5.44
CA GLN A 212 -1.42 -8.33 -6.26
C GLN A 212 -1.57 -9.80 -6.70
N SER A 213 -0.66 -10.70 -6.28
CA SER A 213 -0.58 -12.11 -6.69
C SER A 213 -0.46 -12.34 -8.21
N ILE A 214 -0.05 -11.32 -8.98
CA ILE A 214 0.17 -11.44 -10.42
C ILE A 214 1.46 -12.24 -10.69
N SER A 215 2.47 -12.09 -9.82
CA SER A 215 3.74 -12.81 -9.92
C SER A 215 3.63 -14.33 -9.90
N ASP A 216 2.54 -14.87 -9.36
CA ASP A 216 2.29 -16.30 -9.22
C ASP A 216 1.79 -16.92 -10.55
N TYR A 217 1.53 -16.09 -11.58
CA TYR A 217 0.97 -16.49 -12.87
C TYR A 217 1.89 -16.05 -14.01
N ASN A 218 1.70 -16.66 -15.18
CA ASN A 218 2.37 -16.22 -16.40
C ASN A 218 1.84 -14.84 -16.80
N TYR A 219 2.70 -13.85 -16.82
CA TYR A 219 2.37 -12.49 -17.25
C TYR A 219 3.42 -11.97 -18.23
N SER A 220 3.03 -11.04 -19.09
CA SER A 220 3.93 -10.30 -19.96
C SER A 220 3.49 -8.85 -20.06
N PHE A 221 4.48 -7.95 -20.02
CA PHE A 221 4.30 -6.53 -20.32
C PHE A 221 5.01 -6.15 -21.62
N ILE A 222 5.01 -7.06 -22.58
CA ILE A 222 5.53 -6.84 -23.94
C ILE A 222 4.34 -6.91 -24.89
N ILE A 223 4.14 -5.87 -25.69
CA ILE A 223 3.12 -5.77 -26.74
C ILE A 223 3.81 -5.36 -28.04
N ASN A 224 3.64 -6.16 -29.10
CA ASN A 224 4.30 -5.93 -30.40
C ASN A 224 5.82 -5.72 -30.23
N ASP A 225 6.49 -6.61 -29.51
CA ASP A 225 7.91 -6.62 -29.21
C ASP A 225 8.43 -5.37 -28.47
N LYS A 226 7.54 -4.58 -27.90
CA LYS A 226 7.89 -3.39 -27.11
C LYS A 226 7.47 -3.53 -25.67
N GLN A 227 8.38 -3.14 -24.76
CA GLN A 227 8.07 -3.06 -23.35
C GLN A 227 6.98 -2.01 -23.11
N VAL A 228 5.95 -2.38 -22.37
CA VAL A 228 4.90 -1.49 -21.90
C VAL A 228 5.51 -0.45 -20.92
N SER A 229 5.01 0.78 -20.94
CA SER A 229 5.48 1.83 -20.05
C SER A 229 5.23 1.51 -18.57
N ASP A 230 6.10 1.97 -17.70
CA ASP A 230 5.96 1.79 -16.24
C ASP A 230 4.65 2.38 -15.71
N CYS A 231 4.17 3.45 -16.32
CA CYS A 231 2.90 4.05 -15.97
C CYS A 231 1.75 3.07 -16.22
N LEU A 232 1.70 2.48 -17.42
CA LEU A 232 0.64 1.53 -17.78
C LEU A 232 0.73 0.24 -16.95
N ILE A 233 1.95 -0.26 -16.65
CA ILE A 233 2.15 -1.40 -15.76
C ILE A 233 1.58 -1.09 -14.37
N ARG A 234 1.93 0.07 -13.81
CA ARG A 234 1.43 0.52 -12.51
C ARG A 234 -0.09 0.63 -12.48
N ASP A 235 -0.66 1.23 -13.51
CA ASP A 235 -2.11 1.42 -13.63
C ASP A 235 -2.82 0.07 -13.72
N THR A 236 -2.30 -0.86 -14.52
CA THR A 236 -2.79 -2.25 -14.61
C THR A 236 -2.76 -2.95 -13.25
N ILE A 237 -1.64 -2.86 -12.51
CA ILE A 237 -1.52 -3.43 -11.15
C ILE A 237 -2.58 -2.82 -10.22
N GLY A 238 -2.75 -1.50 -10.25
CA GLY A 238 -3.65 -0.78 -9.36
C GLY A 238 -5.14 -1.05 -9.64
N GLU A 239 -5.52 -1.29 -10.89
CA GLU A 239 -6.91 -1.57 -11.30
C GLU A 239 -7.27 -3.05 -11.17
N SER A 240 -6.31 -3.94 -11.29
CA SER A 240 -6.58 -5.39 -11.33
C SER A 240 -7.27 -5.91 -10.07
N VAL A 241 -8.01 -6.99 -10.25
CA VAL A 241 -8.41 -7.87 -9.16
C VAL A 241 -7.31 -8.94 -9.03
N PRO A 242 -6.82 -9.26 -7.82
CA PRO A 242 -5.79 -10.27 -7.65
C PRO A 242 -6.19 -11.60 -8.31
N PRO A 243 -5.39 -12.16 -9.24
CA PRO A 243 -5.76 -13.39 -9.95
C PRO A 243 -6.02 -14.57 -9.01
N LYS A 244 -5.28 -14.66 -7.92
CA LYS A 244 -5.40 -15.73 -6.93
C LYS A 244 -6.81 -15.82 -6.33
N ILE A 245 -7.48 -14.69 -6.05
CA ILE A 245 -8.85 -14.77 -5.51
C ILE A 245 -9.84 -15.27 -6.55
N ILE A 246 -9.65 -14.89 -7.82
CA ILE A 246 -10.50 -15.38 -8.90
C ILE A 246 -10.30 -16.89 -9.11
N ASP A 247 -9.06 -17.36 -9.09
CA ASP A 247 -8.74 -18.79 -9.17
C ASP A 247 -9.41 -19.59 -8.03
N ILE A 248 -9.33 -19.11 -6.80
CA ILE A 248 -9.97 -19.72 -5.61
C ILE A 248 -11.50 -19.81 -5.80
N ILE A 249 -12.13 -18.73 -6.23
CA ILE A 249 -13.60 -18.68 -6.45
C ILE A 249 -14.00 -19.61 -7.61
N CYS A 250 -13.29 -19.57 -8.73
CA CYS A 250 -13.58 -20.40 -9.88
C CYS A 250 -13.44 -21.90 -9.57
N LYS A 251 -12.40 -22.30 -8.84
CA LYS A 251 -12.23 -23.69 -8.40
C LYS A 251 -13.40 -24.16 -7.54
N ASN A 252 -13.81 -23.34 -6.57
CA ASN A 252 -14.97 -23.66 -5.71
C ASN A 252 -16.26 -23.81 -6.52
N ILE A 253 -16.52 -22.91 -7.47
CA ILE A 253 -17.70 -22.99 -8.35
C ILE A 253 -17.67 -24.25 -9.22
N LEU A 254 -16.50 -24.59 -9.77
CA LEU A 254 -16.35 -25.82 -10.58
C LEU A 254 -16.63 -27.08 -9.76
N GLU A 255 -16.25 -27.13 -8.48
CA GLU A 255 -16.56 -28.24 -7.59
C GLU A 255 -18.06 -28.33 -7.28
N ILE A 256 -18.72 -27.20 -7.04
CA ILE A 256 -20.16 -27.12 -6.78
C ILE A 256 -20.98 -27.59 -7.99
N CYS A 257 -20.52 -27.29 -9.20
CA CYS A 257 -21.27 -27.52 -10.44
C CYS A 257 -20.98 -28.88 -11.11
N LYS A 258 -20.00 -29.66 -10.58
CA LYS A 258 -19.73 -31.04 -11.02
C LYS A 258 -20.85 -31.97 -10.51
#